data_6a4b7bc0379188a37781f2178d32485e
#
_entry.id   6a4b7bc0379188a37781f2178d32485e
#
_cell.length_a   1.000
_cell.length_b   1.000
_cell.length_c   1.000
_cell.angle_alpha   90.00
_cell.angle_beta   90.00
_cell.angle_gamma   90.00
#
_symmetry.space_group_name_H-M   'P 1'
#
loop_
_entity.id
_entity.type
_entity.pdbx_description
1 polymer ?
#
loop_
_entity_poly.entity_id
_entity_poly.type
_entity_poly.pdbx_seq_one_letter_code
_entity_poly.pdbx_strand_id
1 'polypeptide(L)'
;SGIHQDGASKTKDMKKGAYRPIDYSIIGRTQNDSISFTSQSGRTAVYEIITKCGYKLTLQEAASLQPILKELSEKEGELSADRVLDVFREQKVNVNGRLVFNNIEVIPDENRFIFHFKKDGEPLVRSVTAEGPIEAGLILMREVGMPVELVKYRQVVVPEQDKLWAGRGLSRILLRVGDKEVEGRGVSSDTLKANMRALFGGVNLIYSK
;
A
#
# COMPACT_ATOMS: atom_id res chain seq x y z
N SER A 1 -13.37 -35.29 -13.38
CA SER A 1 -13.15 -34.72 -12.02
C SER A 1 -12.97 -35.79 -10.95
N GLY A 2 -13.61 -36.98 -11.06
CA GLY A 2 -13.46 -38.07 -10.10
C GLY A 2 -12.08 -38.74 -10.10
N ILE A 3 -11.40 -38.79 -11.23
CA ILE A 3 -10.08 -39.43 -11.40
C ILE A 3 -9.00 -38.68 -10.62
N HIS A 4 -9.08 -37.35 -10.53
CA HIS A 4 -8.11 -36.56 -9.78
C HIS A 4 -8.29 -36.64 -8.25
N GLN A 5 -9.51 -36.84 -7.77
CA GLN A 5 -9.79 -37.06 -6.35
C GLN A 5 -9.35 -38.45 -5.88
N ASP A 6 -9.56 -39.44 -6.73
CA ASP A 6 -9.11 -40.82 -6.46
C ASP A 6 -7.58 -40.96 -6.45
N GLY A 7 -6.89 -40.22 -7.34
CA GLY A 7 -5.43 -40.18 -7.36
C GLY A 7 -4.85 -39.55 -6.10
N ALA A 8 -5.46 -38.47 -5.60
CA ALA A 8 -5.03 -37.78 -4.38
C ALA A 8 -5.29 -38.61 -3.12
N SER A 9 -6.37 -39.40 -3.05
CA SER A 9 -6.71 -40.24 -1.89
C SER A 9 -5.83 -41.48 -1.79
N LYS A 10 -5.45 -42.09 -2.94
CA LYS A 10 -4.56 -43.26 -2.97
C LYS A 10 -3.11 -42.96 -2.62
N THR A 11 -2.70 -41.71 -2.74
CA THR A 11 -1.34 -41.28 -2.38
C THR A 11 -1.21 -40.68 -0.98
N LYS A 12 -2.28 -40.72 -0.18
CA LYS A 12 -2.31 -40.18 1.19
C LYS A 12 -1.39 -40.93 2.15
N ASP A 13 -1.11 -42.20 1.87
CA ASP A 13 -0.17 -43.04 2.61
C ASP A 13 1.29 -42.94 2.13
N MET A 14 1.52 -42.34 0.98
CA MET A 14 2.85 -41.96 0.52
C MET A 14 3.16 -40.56 1.01
N LYS A 15 4.18 -40.41 1.84
CA LYS A 15 4.66 -39.14 2.39
C LYS A 15 5.01 -38.06 1.32
N LYS A 16 4.73 -38.30 0.04
CA LYS A 16 4.90 -37.37 -1.09
C LYS A 16 3.72 -37.52 -2.04
N GLY A 17 2.89 -36.49 -2.16
CA GLY A 17 1.79 -36.45 -3.11
C GLY A 17 2.28 -36.58 -4.56
N ALA A 18 1.66 -37.48 -5.37
CA ALA A 18 2.05 -37.80 -6.74
C ALA A 18 2.03 -36.59 -7.71
N TYR A 19 1.43 -35.46 -7.31
CA TYR A 19 1.31 -34.24 -8.11
C TYR A 19 2.26 -33.09 -7.67
N ARG A 20 3.25 -33.38 -6.79
CA ARG A 20 4.33 -32.44 -6.48
C ARG A 20 5.65 -33.01 -7.03
N PRO A 21 5.99 -32.74 -8.30
CA PRO A 21 7.14 -33.35 -8.95
C PRO A 21 8.49 -32.83 -8.42
N ILE A 22 8.52 -31.76 -7.63
CA ILE A 22 9.76 -31.16 -7.11
C ILE A 22 9.56 -30.74 -5.66
N ASP A 23 10.42 -31.23 -4.78
CA ASP A 23 10.56 -30.72 -3.42
C ASP A 23 11.48 -29.49 -3.49
N TYR A 24 10.90 -28.32 -3.33
CA TYR A 24 11.61 -27.02 -3.42
C TYR A 24 12.75 -26.89 -2.41
N SER A 25 12.72 -27.64 -1.29
CA SER A 25 13.81 -27.66 -0.29
C SER A 25 15.09 -28.29 -0.86
N ILE A 26 14.98 -29.19 -1.84
CA ILE A 26 16.12 -29.88 -2.45
C ILE A 26 16.91 -28.97 -3.40
N ILE A 27 16.26 -27.95 -3.97
CA ILE A 27 16.90 -27.01 -4.90
C ILE A 27 17.27 -25.66 -4.24
N GLY A 28 17.24 -25.60 -2.89
CA GLY A 28 17.57 -24.38 -2.14
C GLY A 28 16.58 -23.22 -2.32
N ARG A 29 15.40 -23.49 -2.94
CA ARG A 29 14.31 -22.51 -3.06
C ARG A 29 13.31 -22.75 -1.92
N THR A 30 13.07 -21.74 -1.12
CA THR A 30 11.97 -21.75 -0.16
C THR A 30 10.65 -21.59 -0.91
N GLN A 31 9.55 -22.11 -0.38
CA GLN A 31 8.21 -22.04 -0.99
C GLN A 31 7.76 -20.57 -1.20
N ASN A 32 8.42 -19.60 -0.58
CA ASN A 32 8.20 -18.16 -0.74
C ASN A 32 8.85 -17.58 -2.01
N ASP A 33 9.92 -18.20 -2.54
CA ASP A 33 10.63 -17.71 -3.72
C ASP A 33 9.90 -18.03 -5.04
N SER A 34 8.79 -18.80 -4.99
CA SER A 34 8.07 -19.26 -6.18
C SER A 34 6.80 -18.47 -6.50
N ILE A 35 6.50 -17.38 -5.74
CA ILE A 35 5.31 -16.58 -6.02
C ILE A 35 5.71 -15.44 -6.93
N SER A 36 5.36 -15.61 -8.20
CA SER A 36 5.60 -14.64 -9.24
C SER A 36 4.28 -14.23 -9.90
N PHE A 37 4.30 -13.09 -10.56
CA PHE A 37 3.18 -12.57 -11.30
C PHE A 37 3.47 -12.63 -12.81
N THR A 38 2.53 -13.17 -13.56
CA THR A 38 2.58 -13.24 -15.03
C THR A 38 1.41 -12.48 -15.65
N SER A 39 1.44 -12.25 -16.96
CA SER A 39 0.33 -11.64 -17.71
C SER A 39 -1.00 -12.39 -17.58
N GLN A 40 -0.96 -13.68 -17.22
CA GLN A 40 -2.15 -14.52 -16.98
C GLN A 40 -2.64 -14.46 -15.54
N SER A 41 -1.88 -13.85 -14.63
CA SER A 41 -2.22 -13.76 -13.22
C SER A 41 -3.40 -12.81 -12.97
N GLY A 42 -4.29 -13.20 -12.05
CA GLY A 42 -5.46 -12.43 -11.66
C GLY A 42 -5.19 -11.51 -10.46
N ARG A 43 -6.21 -10.72 -10.10
CA ARG A 43 -6.18 -9.85 -8.90
C ARG A 43 -5.87 -10.59 -7.60
N THR A 44 -6.27 -11.87 -7.51
CA THR A 44 -6.00 -12.70 -6.33
C THR A 44 -4.51 -12.95 -6.15
N ALA A 45 -3.75 -13.16 -7.24
CA ALA A 45 -2.30 -13.29 -7.17
C ALA A 45 -1.63 -12.01 -6.65
N VAL A 46 -2.07 -10.83 -7.11
CA VAL A 46 -1.60 -9.54 -6.59
C VAL A 46 -1.87 -9.42 -5.09
N TYR A 47 -3.11 -9.73 -4.68
CA TYR A 47 -3.52 -9.70 -3.27
C TYR A 47 -2.65 -10.62 -2.42
N GLU A 48 -2.43 -11.86 -2.84
CA GLU A 48 -1.62 -12.84 -2.12
C GLU A 48 -0.15 -12.41 -1.99
N ILE A 49 0.45 -11.93 -3.08
CA ILE A 49 1.84 -11.47 -3.08
C ILE A 49 2.02 -10.33 -2.06
N ILE A 50 1.20 -9.28 -2.16
CA ILE A 50 1.32 -8.10 -1.29
C ILE A 50 1.01 -8.45 0.17
N THR A 51 0.02 -9.33 0.41
CA THR A 51 -0.33 -9.77 1.76
C THR A 51 0.79 -10.60 2.39
N LYS A 52 1.47 -11.46 1.61
CA LYS A 52 2.65 -12.20 2.08
C LYS A 52 3.85 -11.30 2.41
N CYS A 53 3.95 -10.15 1.73
CA CYS A 53 4.90 -9.10 2.11
C CYS A 53 4.48 -8.33 3.38
N GLY A 54 3.37 -8.72 4.02
CA GLY A 54 2.91 -8.17 5.29
C GLY A 54 2.03 -6.93 5.19
N TYR A 55 1.73 -6.44 3.98
CA TYR A 55 0.83 -5.32 3.79
C TYR A 55 -0.63 -5.76 3.77
N LYS A 56 -1.51 -4.89 4.26
CA LYS A 56 -2.96 -5.09 4.15
C LYS A 56 -3.51 -4.24 3.02
N LEU A 57 -4.25 -4.88 2.12
CA LEU A 57 -4.98 -4.23 1.04
C LEU A 57 -6.32 -4.94 0.82
N THR A 58 -7.21 -4.30 0.09
CA THR A 58 -8.49 -4.90 -0.34
C THR A 58 -8.32 -5.59 -1.70
N LEU A 59 -9.22 -6.50 -2.05
CA LEU A 59 -9.27 -7.09 -3.39
C LEU A 59 -9.52 -6.04 -4.48
N GLN A 60 -10.20 -4.95 -4.16
CA GLN A 60 -10.41 -3.84 -5.08
C GLN A 60 -9.10 -3.07 -5.35
N GLU A 61 -8.29 -2.84 -4.33
CA GLU A 61 -6.95 -2.26 -4.50
C GLU A 61 -6.04 -3.17 -5.33
N ALA A 62 -6.06 -4.48 -5.06
CA ALA A 62 -5.32 -5.46 -5.86
C ALA A 62 -5.81 -5.46 -7.33
N ALA A 63 -7.11 -5.38 -7.57
CA ALA A 63 -7.68 -5.26 -8.92
C ALA A 63 -7.21 -3.98 -9.63
N SER A 64 -7.02 -2.87 -8.91
CA SER A 64 -6.52 -1.62 -9.51
C SER A 64 -5.03 -1.66 -9.89
N LEU A 65 -4.25 -2.54 -9.28
CA LEU A 65 -2.83 -2.76 -9.62
C LEU A 65 -2.65 -3.75 -10.77
N GLN A 66 -3.60 -4.68 -10.96
CA GLN A 66 -3.49 -5.75 -11.95
C GLN A 66 -3.21 -5.26 -13.37
N PRO A 67 -3.87 -4.24 -13.94
CA PRO A 67 -3.57 -3.77 -15.30
C PRO A 67 -2.13 -3.28 -15.46
N ILE A 68 -1.62 -2.54 -14.46
CA ILE A 68 -0.24 -2.03 -14.45
C ILE A 68 0.76 -3.18 -14.44
N LEU A 69 0.53 -4.18 -13.57
CA LEU A 69 1.39 -5.36 -13.47
C LEU A 69 1.34 -6.24 -14.72
N LYS A 70 0.19 -6.34 -15.40
CA LYS A 70 0.07 -7.05 -16.67
C LYS A 70 0.89 -6.39 -17.76
N GLU A 71 0.75 -5.08 -17.94
CA GLU A 71 1.54 -4.31 -18.92
C GLU A 71 3.04 -4.47 -18.63
N LEU A 72 3.43 -4.42 -17.35
CA LEU A 72 4.82 -4.59 -16.96
C LEU A 72 5.33 -6.00 -17.26
N SER A 73 4.53 -7.04 -16.96
CA SER A 73 4.90 -8.43 -17.24
C SER A 73 4.97 -8.76 -18.73
N GLU A 74 4.22 -8.07 -19.58
CA GLU A 74 4.33 -8.19 -21.04
C GLU A 74 5.66 -7.64 -21.56
N LYS A 75 6.23 -6.64 -20.89
CA LYS A 75 7.51 -6.01 -21.24
C LYS A 75 8.72 -6.70 -20.60
N GLU A 76 8.62 -7.07 -19.34
CA GLU A 76 9.73 -7.56 -18.52
C GLU A 76 9.71 -9.09 -18.36
N GLY A 77 8.60 -9.76 -18.72
CA GLY A 77 8.38 -11.19 -18.46
C GLY A 77 7.77 -11.42 -17.07
N GLU A 78 8.08 -12.56 -16.48
CA GLU A 78 7.60 -12.94 -15.15
C GLU A 78 8.14 -11.99 -14.07
N LEU A 79 7.23 -11.38 -13.28
CA LEU A 79 7.60 -10.43 -12.24
C LEU A 79 7.79 -11.13 -10.90
N SER A 80 8.90 -10.85 -10.22
CA SER A 80 9.16 -11.29 -8.85
C SER A 80 8.20 -10.62 -7.86
N ALA A 81 8.06 -11.21 -6.67
CA ALA A 81 7.30 -10.61 -5.57
C ALA A 81 7.83 -9.20 -5.20
N ASP A 82 9.14 -9.00 -5.20
CA ASP A 82 9.75 -7.70 -4.92
C ASP A 82 9.34 -6.65 -5.99
N ARG A 83 9.29 -7.05 -7.26
CA ARG A 83 8.86 -6.14 -8.34
C ARG A 83 7.39 -5.76 -8.23
N VAL A 84 6.52 -6.71 -7.85
CA VAL A 84 5.10 -6.43 -7.54
C VAL A 84 4.97 -5.49 -6.35
N LEU A 85 5.80 -5.69 -5.32
CA LEU A 85 5.83 -4.82 -4.14
C LEU A 85 6.29 -3.39 -4.48
N ASP A 86 7.25 -3.22 -5.40
CA ASP A 86 7.67 -1.90 -5.87
C ASP A 86 6.51 -1.15 -6.54
N VAL A 87 5.76 -1.82 -7.41
CA VAL A 87 4.57 -1.22 -8.04
C VAL A 87 3.52 -0.84 -6.98
N PHE A 88 3.30 -1.70 -5.98
CA PHE A 88 2.40 -1.38 -4.87
C PHE A 88 2.87 -0.12 -4.10
N ARG A 89 4.17 -0.01 -3.79
CA ARG A 89 4.74 1.16 -3.11
C ARG A 89 4.51 2.44 -3.91
N GLU A 90 4.82 2.41 -5.20
CA GLU A 90 4.65 3.55 -6.11
C GLU A 90 3.20 4.02 -6.21
N GLN A 91 2.26 3.08 -6.27
CA GLN A 91 0.85 3.36 -6.54
C GLN A 91 0.01 3.59 -5.29
N LYS A 92 0.43 3.11 -4.12
CA LYS A 92 -0.40 3.06 -2.91
C LYS A 92 0.24 3.61 -1.65
N VAL A 93 1.54 3.94 -1.67
CA VAL A 93 2.26 4.43 -0.48
C VAL A 93 2.98 5.73 -0.81
N ASN A 94 2.90 6.72 0.08
CA ASN A 94 3.46 8.06 -0.13
C ASN A 94 3.03 8.70 -1.46
N VAL A 95 1.78 8.51 -1.85
CA VAL A 95 1.28 8.90 -3.17
C VAL A 95 1.32 10.42 -3.34
N ASN A 96 2.08 10.87 -4.31
CA ASN A 96 2.09 12.25 -4.78
C ASN A 96 1.06 12.43 -5.91
N GLY A 97 0.53 13.64 -6.02
CA GLY A 97 -0.43 14.00 -7.05
C GLY A 97 -0.61 15.51 -7.10
N ARG A 98 -1.85 15.98 -7.10
CA ARG A 98 -2.15 17.42 -7.02
C ARG A 98 -1.57 18.07 -5.76
N LEU A 99 -1.50 17.30 -4.66
CA LEU A 99 -0.86 17.70 -3.41
C LEU A 99 0.45 16.93 -3.23
N VAL A 100 1.52 17.65 -2.89
CA VAL A 100 2.82 17.06 -2.54
C VAL A 100 3.21 17.59 -1.16
N PHE A 101 3.23 16.69 -0.17
CA PHE A 101 3.68 17.03 1.18
C PHE A 101 5.20 17.19 1.23
N ASN A 102 5.68 18.30 1.73
CA ASN A 102 7.10 18.58 1.92
C ASN A 102 7.52 18.51 3.39
N ASN A 103 6.90 19.31 4.25
CA ASN A 103 7.25 19.38 5.66
C ASN A 103 6.07 19.88 6.51
N ILE A 104 6.17 19.66 7.83
CA ILE A 104 5.29 20.22 8.83
C ILE A 104 6.14 20.68 10.02
N GLU A 105 5.86 21.86 10.51
CA GLU A 105 6.42 22.41 11.74
C GLU A 105 5.32 22.49 12.79
N VAL A 106 5.66 22.21 14.03
CA VAL A 106 4.73 22.27 15.16
C VAL A 106 5.19 23.32 16.13
N ILE A 107 4.30 24.22 16.53
CA ILE A 107 4.49 25.20 17.59
C ILE A 107 3.57 24.80 18.74
N PRO A 108 4.08 24.02 19.72
CA PRO A 108 3.23 23.32 20.70
C PRO A 108 2.46 24.30 21.59
N ASP A 109 3.11 25.39 22.03
CA ASP A 109 2.50 26.38 22.93
C ASP A 109 1.31 27.16 22.33
N GLU A 110 1.19 27.10 20.99
CA GLU A 110 0.13 27.76 20.23
C GLU A 110 -0.86 26.78 19.61
N ASN A 111 -0.67 25.47 19.80
CA ASN A 111 -1.39 24.41 19.07
C ASN A 111 -1.40 24.65 17.55
N ARG A 112 -0.31 25.19 17.02
CA ARG A 112 -0.19 25.66 15.65
C ARG A 112 0.69 24.73 14.83
N PHE A 113 0.21 24.39 13.65
CA PHE A 113 0.86 23.54 12.67
C PHE A 113 1.10 24.33 11.39
N ILE A 114 2.36 24.38 10.92
CA ILE A 114 2.74 25.07 9.70
C ILE A 114 3.06 24.01 8.65
N PHE A 115 2.25 23.95 7.60
CA PHE A 115 2.39 23.02 6.50
C PHE A 115 3.13 23.64 5.33
N HIS A 116 4.18 22.97 4.87
CA HIS A 116 4.90 23.25 3.63
C HIS A 116 4.53 22.16 2.62
N PHE A 117 3.92 22.54 1.51
CA PHE A 117 3.44 21.58 0.51
C PHE A 117 3.34 22.25 -0.87
N LYS A 118 3.08 21.45 -1.90
CA LYS A 118 2.71 21.95 -3.23
C LYS A 118 1.27 21.58 -3.53
N LYS A 119 0.55 22.48 -4.20
CA LYS A 119 -0.76 22.19 -4.79
C LYS A 119 -0.72 22.55 -6.26
N ASP A 120 -1.06 21.58 -7.11
CA ASP A 120 -1.03 21.71 -8.57
C ASP A 120 0.33 22.27 -9.09
N GLY A 121 1.43 21.87 -8.41
CA GLY A 121 2.80 22.29 -8.72
C GLY A 121 3.29 23.53 -7.97
N GLU A 122 2.38 24.38 -7.49
CA GLU A 122 2.71 25.65 -6.80
C GLU A 122 3.05 25.42 -5.32
N PRO A 123 4.18 25.94 -4.82
CA PRO A 123 4.54 25.83 -3.42
C PRO A 123 3.64 26.72 -2.55
N LEU A 124 3.17 26.15 -1.45
CA LEU A 124 2.31 26.83 -0.48
C LEU A 124 2.79 26.59 0.94
N VAL A 125 2.56 27.60 1.79
CA VAL A 125 2.72 27.49 3.24
C VAL A 125 1.38 27.89 3.86
N ARG A 126 0.88 27.08 4.80
CA ARG A 126 -0.36 27.35 5.53
C ARG A 126 -0.17 27.04 7.01
N SER A 127 -0.73 27.90 7.84
CA SER A 127 -0.75 27.76 9.28
C SER A 127 -2.15 27.41 9.74
N VAL A 128 -2.28 26.35 10.53
CA VAL A 128 -3.56 25.86 11.07
C VAL A 128 -3.41 25.68 12.58
N THR A 129 -4.42 26.10 13.34
CA THR A 129 -4.53 25.83 14.78
C THR A 129 -5.49 24.66 15.00
N ALA A 130 -5.05 23.64 15.75
CA ALA A 130 -5.84 22.44 16.03
C ALA A 130 -5.29 21.71 17.27
N GLU A 131 -6.07 20.82 17.86
CA GLU A 131 -5.65 20.00 19.00
C GLU A 131 -4.64 18.91 18.64
N GLY A 132 -4.56 18.53 17.37
CA GLY A 132 -3.63 17.49 16.92
C GLY A 132 -3.32 17.55 15.42
N PRO A 133 -2.25 16.85 15.00
CA PRO A 133 -1.75 16.96 13.63
C PRO A 133 -2.73 16.41 12.57
N ILE A 134 -3.48 15.36 12.87
CA ILE A 134 -4.47 14.81 11.92
C ILE A 134 -5.62 15.80 11.73
N GLU A 135 -6.12 16.40 12.83
CA GLU A 135 -7.15 17.42 12.77
C GLU A 135 -6.67 18.64 11.99
N ALA A 136 -5.45 19.13 12.27
CA ALA A 136 -4.84 20.21 11.52
C ALA A 136 -4.78 19.92 10.02
N GLY A 137 -4.39 18.69 9.66
CA GLY A 137 -4.38 18.24 8.27
C GLY A 137 -5.77 18.22 7.63
N LEU A 138 -6.80 17.77 8.34
CA LEU A 138 -8.19 17.78 7.83
C LEU A 138 -8.72 19.21 7.63
N ILE A 139 -8.39 20.14 8.54
CA ILE A 139 -8.70 21.56 8.39
C ILE A 139 -8.01 22.12 7.15
N LEU A 140 -6.70 21.85 6.99
CA LEU A 140 -5.95 22.25 5.80
C LEU A 140 -6.60 21.73 4.50
N MET A 141 -7.02 20.45 4.45
CA MET A 141 -7.66 19.88 3.25
C MET A 141 -8.95 20.62 2.89
N ARG A 142 -9.72 21.05 3.90
CA ARG A 142 -10.91 21.87 3.70
C ARG A 142 -10.55 23.26 3.14
N GLU A 143 -9.55 23.91 3.68
CA GLU A 143 -9.08 25.24 3.24
C GLU A 143 -8.55 25.23 1.80
N VAL A 144 -7.89 24.15 1.38
CA VAL A 144 -7.39 24.04 0.00
C VAL A 144 -8.42 23.51 -0.99
N GLY A 145 -9.69 23.35 -0.57
CA GLY A 145 -10.80 22.93 -1.44
C GLY A 145 -10.84 21.44 -1.75
N MET A 146 -10.23 20.60 -0.92
CA MET A 146 -10.23 19.13 -1.03
C MET A 146 -10.71 18.48 0.27
N PRO A 147 -11.93 18.80 0.77
CA PRO A 147 -12.43 18.32 2.04
C PRO A 147 -12.58 16.80 2.05
N VAL A 148 -12.19 16.17 3.15
CA VAL A 148 -12.34 14.73 3.40
C VAL A 148 -12.81 14.48 4.82
N GLU A 149 -13.48 13.36 5.03
CA GLU A 149 -13.83 12.85 6.35
C GLU A 149 -12.85 11.77 6.78
N LEU A 150 -12.42 11.79 8.04
CA LEU A 150 -11.64 10.72 8.64
C LEU A 150 -12.58 9.60 9.11
N VAL A 151 -12.45 8.43 8.51
CA VAL A 151 -13.19 7.22 8.93
C VAL A 151 -12.38 6.42 9.94
N LYS A 152 -11.08 6.25 9.69
CA LYS A 152 -10.20 5.43 10.53
C LYS A 152 -8.74 5.87 10.40
N TYR A 153 -8.04 5.81 11.52
CA TYR A 153 -6.61 6.03 11.58
C TYR A 153 -5.93 4.88 12.30
N ARG A 154 -4.81 4.43 11.76
CA ARG A 154 -3.92 3.46 12.41
C ARG A 154 -2.47 3.75 12.07
N GLN A 155 -1.62 3.53 13.07
CA GLN A 155 -0.19 3.54 12.92
C GLN A 155 0.36 2.17 13.28
N VAL A 156 1.24 1.67 12.42
CA VAL A 156 1.93 0.39 12.58
C VAL A 156 3.37 0.54 12.12
N VAL A 157 4.18 -0.48 12.35
CA VAL A 157 5.54 -0.55 11.80
C VAL A 157 5.47 -1.21 10.44
N VAL A 158 6.31 -0.76 9.50
CA VAL A 158 6.48 -1.41 8.20
C VAL A 158 6.93 -2.86 8.43
N PRO A 159 6.33 -3.84 7.72
CA PRO A 159 6.68 -5.25 7.85
C PRO A 159 8.16 -5.52 7.60
N GLU A 160 8.73 -6.49 8.33
CA GLU A 160 10.14 -6.89 8.17
C GLU A 160 10.44 -7.44 6.76
N GLN A 161 9.44 -8.01 6.09
CA GLN A 161 9.53 -8.50 4.72
C GLN A 161 9.78 -7.38 3.70
N ASP A 162 9.45 -6.13 4.04
CA ASP A 162 9.80 -4.97 3.24
C ASP A 162 11.24 -4.51 3.54
N LYS A 163 12.21 -5.07 2.84
CA LYS A 163 13.64 -4.78 3.03
C LYS A 163 13.99 -3.30 2.85
N LEU A 164 13.21 -2.54 2.07
CA LEU A 164 13.49 -1.13 1.80
C LEU A 164 13.08 -0.22 2.96
N TRP A 165 11.95 -0.51 3.61
CA TRP A 165 11.36 0.36 4.62
C TRP A 165 11.16 -0.30 6.00
N ALA A 166 11.65 -1.52 6.18
CA ALA A 166 11.51 -2.25 7.44
C ALA A 166 11.85 -1.37 8.66
N GLY A 167 11.03 -1.48 9.69
CA GLY A 167 11.21 -0.74 10.95
C GLY A 167 10.76 0.72 10.93
N ARG A 168 10.37 1.29 9.78
CA ARG A 168 9.80 2.64 9.71
C ARG A 168 8.34 2.66 10.16
N GLY A 169 7.84 3.84 10.55
CA GLY A 169 6.42 4.04 10.82
C GLY A 169 5.59 4.01 9.54
N LEU A 170 4.55 3.21 9.53
CA LEU A 170 3.51 3.17 8.49
C LEU A 170 2.21 3.71 9.08
N SER A 171 1.77 4.85 8.58
CA SER A 171 0.45 5.41 8.88
C SER A 171 -0.55 4.98 7.82
N ARG A 172 -1.75 4.59 8.26
CA ARG A 172 -2.89 4.22 7.42
C ARG A 172 -4.09 5.07 7.80
N ILE A 173 -4.61 5.84 6.87
CA ILE A 173 -5.72 6.77 7.08
C ILE A 173 -6.82 6.44 6.07
N LEU A 174 -7.97 5.96 6.56
CA LEU A 174 -9.16 5.75 5.74
C LEU A 174 -9.94 7.06 5.67
N LEU A 175 -10.07 7.60 4.48
CA LEU A 175 -10.77 8.84 4.16
C LEU A 175 -12.05 8.55 3.37
N ARG A 176 -13.04 9.45 3.52
CA ARG A 176 -14.33 9.38 2.79
C ARG A 176 -14.66 10.73 2.16
N VAL A 177 -15.23 10.66 0.96
CA VAL A 177 -15.93 11.77 0.28
C VAL A 177 -17.19 11.20 -0.38
N GLY A 178 -18.37 11.58 0.12
CA GLY A 178 -19.62 10.94 -0.28
C GLY A 178 -19.59 9.43 -0.01
N ASP A 179 -19.84 8.62 -1.02
CA ASP A 179 -19.81 7.15 -0.92
C ASP A 179 -18.42 6.54 -1.23
N LYS A 180 -17.44 7.35 -1.62
CA LYS A 180 -16.11 6.88 -1.97
C LYS A 180 -15.22 6.84 -0.72
N GLU A 181 -14.68 5.67 -0.41
CA GLU A 181 -13.66 5.50 0.63
C GLU A 181 -12.31 5.11 0.01
N VAL A 182 -11.24 5.69 0.54
CA VAL A 182 -9.87 5.42 0.10
C VAL A 182 -8.94 5.36 1.31
N GLU A 183 -8.06 4.37 1.34
CA GLU A 183 -6.99 4.30 2.32
C GLU A 183 -5.72 4.95 1.78
N GLY A 184 -5.29 6.04 2.43
CA GLY A 184 -3.96 6.62 2.26
C GLY A 184 -2.95 5.91 3.15
N ARG A 185 -1.74 5.68 2.61
CA ARG A 185 -0.62 5.07 3.32
C ARG A 185 0.60 5.98 3.26
N GLY A 186 1.21 6.21 4.42
CA GLY A 186 2.41 7.05 4.53
C GLY A 186 3.49 6.34 5.34
N VAL A 187 4.71 6.31 4.80
CA VAL A 187 5.89 5.72 5.44
C VAL A 187 6.93 6.79 5.70
N SER A 188 7.45 6.81 6.93
CA SER A 188 8.55 7.69 7.33
C SER A 188 9.22 7.13 8.60
N SER A 189 10.47 7.53 8.84
CA SER A 189 11.12 7.39 10.15
C SER A 189 10.52 8.32 11.21
N ASP A 190 9.87 9.40 10.78
CA ASP A 190 9.15 10.36 11.59
C ASP A 190 7.65 10.08 11.51
N THR A 191 7.06 9.80 12.66
CA THR A 191 5.63 9.49 12.83
C THR A 191 4.71 10.58 12.28
N LEU A 192 5.02 11.83 12.57
CA LEU A 192 4.22 12.98 12.12
C LEU A 192 4.25 13.09 10.59
N LYS A 193 5.42 12.91 9.99
CA LYS A 193 5.58 12.89 8.53
C LYS A 193 4.88 11.69 7.90
N ALA A 194 4.91 10.52 8.53
CA ALA A 194 4.16 9.35 8.07
C ALA A 194 2.65 9.64 8.03
N ASN A 195 2.12 10.28 9.07
CA ASN A 195 0.71 10.68 9.14
C ASN A 195 0.33 11.64 8.01
N MET A 196 1.14 12.68 7.79
CA MET A 196 0.88 13.67 6.75
C MET A 196 1.01 13.07 5.34
N ARG A 197 1.99 12.20 5.10
CA ARG A 197 2.11 11.47 3.83
C ARG A 197 0.91 10.57 3.58
N ALA A 198 0.37 9.92 4.61
CA ALA A 198 -0.85 9.12 4.49
C ALA A 198 -2.07 9.98 4.14
N LEU A 199 -2.25 11.11 4.83
CA LEU A 199 -3.35 12.02 4.58
C LEU A 199 -3.29 12.62 3.16
N PHE A 200 -2.16 13.21 2.78
CA PHE A 200 -1.98 13.80 1.44
C PHE A 200 -2.12 12.76 0.35
N GLY A 201 -1.52 11.57 0.53
CA GLY A 201 -1.65 10.46 -0.42
C GLY A 201 -3.09 9.97 -0.56
N GLY A 202 -3.81 9.83 0.54
CA GLY A 202 -5.23 9.46 0.52
C GLY A 202 -6.09 10.49 -0.19
N VAL A 203 -5.85 11.79 0.06
CA VAL A 203 -6.55 12.89 -0.65
C VAL A 203 -6.25 12.86 -2.15
N ASN A 204 -4.99 12.67 -2.53
CA ASN A 204 -4.64 12.51 -3.95
C ASN A 204 -5.37 11.35 -4.61
N LEU A 205 -5.46 10.19 -3.94
CA LEU A 205 -6.15 9.01 -4.47
C LEU A 205 -7.68 9.21 -4.56
N ILE A 206 -8.30 9.88 -3.57
CA ILE A 206 -9.76 10.08 -3.56
C ILE A 206 -10.19 11.12 -4.58
N TYR A 207 -9.36 12.13 -4.84
CA TYR A 207 -9.58 13.20 -5.82
C TYR A 207 -8.90 12.94 -7.19
N SER A 208 -8.25 11.78 -7.38
CA SER A 208 -7.80 11.38 -8.71
C SER A 208 -9.02 11.16 -9.62
N LYS A 209 -8.95 11.71 -10.83
CA LYS A 209 -9.98 11.54 -11.86
C LYS A 209 -9.97 10.11 -12.40
#